data_a4aa8527f1d33ed076b68111d5e5b5ca
#
_entry.id   a4aa8527f1d33ed076b68111d5e5b5ca
#
_cell.length_a   1.000
_cell.length_b   1.000
_cell.length_c   1.000
_cell.angle_alpha   90.00
_cell.angle_beta   90.00
_cell.angle_gamma   90.00
#
_symmetry.space_group_name_H-M   'P 1'
#
loop_
_entity.id
_entity.type
_entity.pdbx_description
1 polymer ?
#
loop_
_entity_poly.entity_id
_entity_poly.type
_entity_poly.pdbx_seq_one_letter_code
_entity_poly.pdbx_strand_id
1 'polypeptide(L)'
;MRTPFGKNLMLSYLEMDEGAEIPSHSHPHEQGGILIKGTVDLTIGDETRRVEPGAMFLIPSGVSHRVVVIEGPVVILDAFSPIREDYAELANRYIPGRS
;
A
#
# COMPACT_ATOMS: atom_id res chain seq x y z
N MET A 1 -4.54 5.16 -8.32
CA MET A 1 -4.80 4.59 -6.97
C MET A 1 -6.24 4.88 -6.57
N ARG A 2 -6.91 3.90 -6.00
CA ARG A 2 -8.29 4.05 -5.52
C ARG A 2 -8.29 3.79 -4.02
N THR A 3 -8.91 4.69 -3.25
CA THR A 3 -8.78 4.68 -1.79
C THR A 3 -10.13 4.93 -1.09
N PRO A 4 -11.10 4.02 -1.24
CA PRO A 4 -12.34 4.16 -0.47
C PRO A 4 -12.04 4.02 1.02
N PHE A 5 -12.70 4.80 1.85
CA PHE A 5 -12.48 4.75 3.29
C PHE A 5 -13.77 4.96 4.08
N GLY A 6 -13.79 4.33 5.24
CA GLY A 6 -14.85 4.49 6.22
C GLY A 6 -14.38 5.34 7.39
N LYS A 7 -14.91 5.03 8.58
CA LYS A 7 -14.58 5.78 9.79
C LYS A 7 -13.18 5.43 10.33
N ASN A 8 -12.82 4.15 10.31
CA ASN A 8 -11.57 3.66 10.90
C ASN A 8 -10.71 2.87 9.94
N LEU A 9 -11.21 2.58 8.75
CA LEU A 9 -10.55 1.71 7.79
C LEU A 9 -10.52 2.36 6.42
N MET A 10 -9.39 2.25 5.77
CA MET A 10 -9.20 2.69 4.39
C MET A 10 -8.65 1.53 3.59
N LEU A 11 -9.17 1.35 2.38
CA LEU A 11 -8.63 0.41 1.41
C LEU A 11 -7.90 1.19 0.32
N SER A 12 -6.84 0.62 -0.20
CA SER A 12 -6.08 1.20 -1.30
C SER A 12 -5.85 0.15 -2.38
N TYR A 13 -6.25 0.46 -3.59
CA TYR A 13 -5.94 -0.34 -4.77
C TYR A 13 -4.85 0.41 -5.54
N LEU A 14 -3.64 -0.11 -5.48
CA LEU A 14 -2.45 0.55 -6.01
C LEU A 14 -1.91 -0.19 -7.21
N GLU A 15 -1.66 0.55 -8.29
CA GLU A 15 -1.02 0.02 -9.49
C GLU A 15 0.33 0.69 -9.66
N MET A 16 1.37 -0.10 -9.96
CA MET A 16 2.73 0.40 -10.14
C MET A 16 3.34 -0.22 -11.39
N ASP A 17 4.07 0.59 -12.14
CA ASP A 17 4.78 0.12 -13.33
C ASP A 17 6.11 -0.53 -12.98
N GLU A 18 6.65 -1.28 -13.94
CA GLU A 18 7.97 -1.87 -13.82
C GLU A 18 9.01 -0.79 -13.56
N GLY A 19 9.92 -1.07 -12.63
CA GLY A 19 10.95 -0.11 -12.23
C GLY A 19 10.51 0.93 -11.21
N ALA A 20 9.22 0.96 -10.85
CA ALA A 20 8.72 1.89 -9.84
C ALA A 20 9.20 1.50 -8.45
N GLU A 21 9.18 2.48 -7.57
CA GLU A 21 9.60 2.30 -6.20
C GLU A 21 8.78 3.18 -5.26
N ILE A 22 8.43 2.62 -4.11
CA ILE A 22 7.95 3.42 -2.97
C ILE A 22 9.14 3.52 -2.03
N PRO A 23 9.76 4.70 -1.88
CA PRO A 23 10.93 4.86 -1.01
C PRO A 23 10.61 4.53 0.44
N SER A 24 11.66 4.22 1.20
CA SER A 24 11.50 3.93 2.62
C SER A 24 10.80 5.08 3.34
N HIS A 25 9.74 4.76 4.04
CA HIS A 25 8.97 5.71 4.82
C HIS A 25 8.29 4.99 5.97
N SER A 26 7.77 5.75 6.91
CA SER A 26 6.97 5.21 8.01
C SER A 26 5.77 6.10 8.26
N HIS A 27 4.75 5.53 8.86
CA HIS A 27 3.56 6.25 9.28
C HIS A 27 2.94 5.57 10.49
N PRO A 28 2.14 6.30 11.29
CA PRO A 28 1.54 5.72 12.50
C PRO A 28 0.43 4.71 12.19
N HIS A 29 -0.02 4.63 10.95
CA HIS A 29 -1.08 3.72 10.54
C HIS A 29 -0.57 2.28 10.49
N GLU A 30 -1.37 1.34 10.97
CA GLU A 30 -1.15 -0.07 10.72
C GLU A 30 -1.59 -0.35 9.29
N GLN A 31 -0.85 -1.18 8.59
CA GLN A 31 -1.11 -1.49 7.18
C GLN A 31 -1.03 -2.99 6.95
N GLY A 32 -2.01 -3.53 6.26
CA GLY A 32 -1.95 -4.89 5.76
C GLY A 32 -2.25 -4.91 4.28
N GLY A 33 -1.82 -5.94 3.58
CA GLY A 33 -2.07 -6.00 2.16
C GLY A 33 -1.87 -7.36 1.56
N ILE A 34 -2.26 -7.46 0.30
CA ILE A 34 -2.04 -8.62 -0.54
C ILE A 34 -1.52 -8.17 -1.90
N LEU A 35 -0.49 -8.85 -2.39
CA LEU A 35 -0.01 -8.64 -3.75
C LEU A 35 -0.90 -9.45 -4.69
N ILE A 36 -1.53 -8.75 -5.63
CA ILE A 36 -2.45 -9.38 -6.59
C ILE A 36 -1.73 -9.75 -7.88
N LYS A 37 -0.81 -8.89 -8.33
CA LYS A 37 -0.12 -9.07 -9.61
C LYS A 37 1.30 -8.51 -9.52
N GLY A 38 2.23 -9.16 -10.22
CA GLY A 38 3.62 -8.73 -10.30
C GLY A 38 4.48 -9.28 -9.18
N THR A 39 5.74 -8.82 -9.13
CA THR A 39 6.71 -9.24 -8.13
C THR A 39 7.39 -8.02 -7.55
N VAL A 40 7.50 -7.95 -6.25
CA VAL A 40 8.15 -6.84 -5.55
C VAL A 40 9.15 -7.36 -4.51
N ASP A 41 10.13 -6.52 -4.18
CA ASP A 41 10.92 -6.66 -2.97
C ASP A 41 10.31 -5.70 -1.93
N LEU A 42 9.83 -6.27 -0.84
CA LEU A 42 9.23 -5.53 0.26
C LEU A 42 10.18 -5.56 1.44
N THR A 43 10.59 -4.38 1.89
CA THR A 43 11.42 -4.22 3.07
C THR A 43 10.55 -3.69 4.20
N ILE A 44 10.51 -4.41 5.31
CA ILE A 44 9.80 -4.00 6.53
C ILE A 44 10.85 -4.00 7.65
N GLY A 45 11.12 -2.82 8.22
CA GLY A 45 12.23 -2.67 9.16
C GLY A 45 13.54 -3.05 8.47
N ASP A 46 14.23 -4.05 9.00
CA ASP A 46 15.53 -4.50 8.48
C ASP A 46 15.43 -5.73 7.56
N GLU A 47 14.21 -6.22 7.31
CA GLU A 47 14.02 -7.47 6.58
C GLU A 47 13.43 -7.21 5.21
N THR A 48 14.09 -7.73 4.17
CA THR A 48 13.63 -7.66 2.79
C THR A 48 13.20 -9.05 2.32
N ARG A 49 12.00 -9.13 1.74
CA ARG A 49 11.49 -10.37 1.17
C ARG A 49 11.00 -10.14 -0.24
N ARG A 50 11.21 -11.14 -1.09
CA ARG A 50 10.60 -11.20 -2.41
C ARG A 50 9.15 -11.64 -2.22
N VAL A 51 8.20 -10.83 -2.73
CA VAL A 51 6.76 -11.08 -2.60
C VAL A 51 6.19 -11.36 -3.98
N GLU A 52 5.38 -12.41 -4.05
CA GLU A 52 4.74 -12.86 -5.29
C GLU A 52 3.21 -12.87 -5.13
N PRO A 53 2.45 -12.97 -6.24
CA PRO A 53 0.99 -12.91 -6.19
C PRO A 53 0.38 -13.91 -5.21
N GLY A 54 -0.56 -13.42 -4.41
CA GLY A 54 -1.23 -14.19 -3.37
C GLY A 54 -0.61 -14.06 -1.99
N ALA A 55 0.61 -13.54 -1.90
CA ALA A 55 1.25 -13.32 -0.59
C ALA A 55 0.61 -12.14 0.12
N MET A 56 0.42 -12.29 1.41
CA MET A 56 -0.11 -11.24 2.28
C MET A 56 0.97 -10.75 3.23
N PHE A 57 0.89 -9.49 3.61
CA PHE A 57 1.87 -8.89 4.51
C PHE A 57 1.18 -7.96 5.50
N LEU A 58 1.87 -7.73 6.61
CA LEU A 58 1.41 -6.82 7.66
C LEU A 58 2.56 -5.91 8.04
N ILE A 59 2.30 -4.61 8.06
CA ILE A 59 3.28 -3.60 8.42
C ILE A 59 2.81 -2.93 9.71
N PRO A 60 3.52 -3.17 10.82
CA PRO A 60 3.13 -2.57 12.11
C PRO A 60 3.23 -1.04 12.07
N SER A 61 2.45 -0.42 12.94
CA SER A 61 2.47 1.03 13.13
C SER A 61 3.90 1.53 13.39
N GLY A 62 4.31 2.57 12.68
CA GLY A 62 5.60 3.24 12.89
C GLY A 62 6.81 2.54 12.29
N VAL A 63 6.66 1.34 11.75
CA VAL A 63 7.79 0.60 11.17
C VAL A 63 8.05 1.09 9.75
N SER A 64 9.31 1.40 9.44
CA SER A 64 9.69 1.83 8.10
C SER A 64 9.52 0.68 7.11
N HIS A 65 9.13 1.03 5.89
CA HIS A 65 8.94 0.04 4.83
C HIS A 65 9.21 0.66 3.47
N ARG A 66 9.58 -0.21 2.52
CA ARG A 66 9.95 0.17 1.17
C ARG A 66 9.47 -0.90 0.21
N VAL A 67 9.02 -0.49 -0.96
CA VAL A 67 8.61 -1.40 -2.03
C VAL A 67 9.40 -1.10 -3.29
N VAL A 68 10.00 -2.11 -3.89
CA VAL A 68 10.66 -2.00 -5.18
C VAL A 68 10.02 -2.99 -6.14
N VAL A 69 9.54 -2.50 -7.27
CA VAL A 69 8.96 -3.36 -8.30
C VAL A 69 10.08 -4.09 -9.02
N ILE A 70 10.05 -5.43 -8.97
CA ILE A 70 11.01 -6.30 -9.65
C ILE A 70 10.48 -6.71 -11.02
N GLU A 71 9.22 -7.09 -11.07
CA GLU A 71 8.54 -7.46 -12.31
C GLU A 71 7.14 -6.88 -12.29
N GLY A 72 6.88 -5.96 -13.19
CA GLY A 72 5.60 -5.26 -13.29
C GLY A 72 4.79 -5.65 -14.50
N PRO A 73 3.57 -5.09 -14.62
CA PRO A 73 2.96 -4.17 -13.68
C PRO A 73 2.57 -4.87 -12.36
N VAL A 74 2.49 -4.08 -11.31
CA VAL A 74 2.17 -4.56 -9.96
C VAL A 74 0.82 -4.02 -9.53
N VAL A 75 0.03 -4.88 -8.89
CA VAL A 75 -1.23 -4.50 -8.25
C VAL A 75 -1.19 -4.95 -6.80
N ILE A 76 -1.39 -4.00 -5.89
CA ILE A 76 -1.42 -4.24 -4.45
C ILE A 76 -2.74 -3.73 -3.89
N LEU A 77 -3.40 -4.56 -3.10
CA LEU A 77 -4.57 -4.13 -2.32
C LEU A 77 -4.13 -4.00 -0.87
N ASP A 78 -4.19 -2.78 -0.34
CA ASP A 78 -3.81 -2.46 1.03
C ASP A 78 -5.01 -2.05 1.86
N ALA A 79 -4.89 -2.24 3.17
CA ALA A 79 -5.81 -1.72 4.16
C ALA A 79 -5.01 -0.95 5.22
N PHE A 80 -5.52 0.19 5.64
CA PHE A 80 -4.90 1.05 6.65
C PHE A 80 -5.88 1.32 7.79
N SER A 81 -5.37 1.36 9.01
CA SER A 81 -6.14 1.78 10.18
C SER A 81 -5.23 2.55 11.14
N PRO A 82 -5.63 3.75 11.56
CA PRO A 82 -6.79 4.53 11.08
C PRO A 82 -6.63 4.97 9.63
N ILE A 83 -7.57 5.71 9.10
CA ILE A 83 -7.51 6.18 7.72
C ILE A 83 -6.28 7.08 7.53
N ARG A 84 -5.68 7.00 6.35
CA ARG A 84 -4.59 7.90 5.95
C ARG A 84 -5.21 9.17 5.42
N GLU A 85 -5.05 10.26 6.14
CA GLU A 85 -5.65 11.54 5.79
C GLU A 85 -5.18 12.07 4.44
N ASP A 86 -3.92 11.85 4.11
CA ASP A 86 -3.38 12.22 2.80
C ASP A 86 -4.10 11.48 1.66
N TYR A 87 -4.37 10.19 1.84
CA TYR A 87 -5.09 9.39 0.85
C TYR A 87 -6.58 9.74 0.84
N ALA A 88 -7.17 10.03 2.00
CA ALA A 88 -8.57 10.44 2.09
C ALA A 88 -8.80 11.76 1.36
N GLU A 89 -7.90 12.71 1.50
CA GLU A 89 -7.95 13.98 0.78
C GLU A 89 -7.87 13.76 -0.73
N LEU A 90 -6.98 12.88 -1.17
CA LEU A 90 -6.86 12.54 -2.57
C LEU A 90 -8.13 11.90 -3.11
N ALA A 91 -8.73 10.99 -2.35
CA ALA A 91 -9.98 10.34 -2.73
C ALA A 91 -11.13 11.34 -2.85
N ASN A 92 -11.23 12.26 -1.90
CA ASN A 92 -12.25 13.30 -1.94
C ASN A 92 -12.09 14.23 -3.14
N ARG A 93 -10.85 14.45 -3.57
CA ARG A 93 -10.55 15.32 -4.72
C ARG A 93 -10.92 14.66 -6.04
N TYR A 94 -10.62 13.36 -6.19
CA TYR A 94 -10.72 12.66 -7.48
C TYR A 94 -11.90 11.71 -7.58
N ILE A 95 -12.64 11.50 -6.51
CA ILE A 95 -13.82 10.63 -6.47
C ILE A 95 -14.96 11.41 -5.81
N PRO A 96 -15.57 12.36 -6.54
CA PRO A 96 -16.66 13.14 -6.01
C PRO A 96 -17.82 12.23 -5.59
N GLY A 97 -18.49 12.56 -4.49
CA GLY A 97 -19.63 11.80 -4.03
C GLY A 97 -19.29 10.46 -3.40
N ARG A 98 -18.05 10.24 -3.07
CA ARG A 98 -17.64 9.07 -2.31
C ARG A 98 -18.41 8.99 -0.99
N SER A 99 -18.86 7.86 -0.68
CA SER A 99 -19.52 7.61 0.60
C SER A 99 -18.56 6.95 1.59
#